data_4396fe720999e3c43eb58782f0167945
#
_entry.id   4396fe720999e3c43eb58782f0167945
#
_cell.length_a   1.000
_cell.length_b   1.000
_cell.length_c   1.000
_cell.angle_alpha   90.00
_cell.angle_beta   90.00
_cell.angle_gamma   90.00
#
_symmetry.space_group_name_H-M   'P 1'
#
loop_
_entity.id
_entity.type
_entity.pdbx_description
1 polymer ?
#
loop_
_entity_poly.entity_id
_entity_poly.type
_entity_poly.pdbx_seq_one_letter_code
_entity_poly.pdbx_strand_id
1 'polypeptide(L)'
;LKADFKDKKVLDMGCGIGPLAIYFAKNGASEVDACDIYDKHLELTRLNAKRNNVSINIIESDLFQNVTSKYDLICCDVSGVSKNIAEVTGWFPTEVPKADDTGSNLIVRVVEGSPEHLKEGGCLNICTTSFSNIEEIENTMQKSFPDKWEKILEKEVPFSKRLMANLDLLKDEMYLEKDGNYFWIFSMYKLSK
;
A
#
# COMPACT_ATOMS: atom_id res chain seq x y z
N LEU A 1 6.76 3.60 10.77
CA LEU A 1 6.04 4.78 10.32
C LEU A 1 6.18 5.88 11.36
N LYS A 2 7.02 6.89 11.11
CA LYS A 2 7.01 8.16 11.85
C LYS A 2 6.05 9.16 11.18
N ALA A 3 4.96 8.68 10.58
CA ALA A 3 3.92 9.59 10.11
C ALA A 3 3.24 10.18 11.34
N ASP A 4 3.16 11.49 11.40
CA ASP A 4 2.39 12.16 12.43
C ASP A 4 0.89 12.00 12.10
N PHE A 5 0.24 11.05 12.78
CA PHE A 5 -1.19 10.73 12.65
C PHE A 5 -1.98 10.97 13.93
N LYS A 6 -1.31 11.43 15.00
CA LYS A 6 -1.97 11.73 16.26
C LYS A 6 -2.99 12.85 16.06
N ASP A 7 -4.18 12.65 16.63
CA ASP A 7 -5.34 13.56 16.51
C ASP A 7 -5.80 13.81 15.06
N LYS A 8 -5.42 12.95 14.11
CA LYS A 8 -5.77 13.04 12.68
C LYS A 8 -6.78 12.01 12.26
N LYS A 9 -7.54 12.33 11.20
CA LYS A 9 -8.38 11.38 10.47
C LYS A 9 -7.53 10.62 9.45
N VAL A 10 -7.52 9.29 9.54
CA VAL A 10 -6.66 8.41 8.74
C VAL A 10 -7.50 7.43 7.92
N LEU A 11 -7.08 7.17 6.68
CA LEU A 11 -7.58 6.08 5.86
C LEU A 11 -6.48 5.02 5.71
N ASP A 12 -6.83 3.75 6.00
CA ASP A 12 -6.07 2.55 5.65
C ASP A 12 -6.67 1.98 4.36
N MET A 13 -5.99 2.24 3.23
CA MET A 13 -6.42 1.83 1.89
C MET A 13 -5.83 0.47 1.52
N GLY A 14 -6.71 -0.51 1.23
CA GLY A 14 -6.31 -1.90 1.05
C GLY A 14 -5.98 -2.54 2.40
N CYS A 15 -6.85 -2.35 3.39
CA CYS A 15 -6.56 -2.64 4.79
C CYS A 15 -6.33 -4.13 5.12
N GLY A 16 -6.68 -5.05 4.21
CA GLY A 16 -6.57 -6.47 4.46
C GLY A 16 -7.31 -6.87 5.73
N ILE A 17 -6.60 -7.46 6.69
CA ILE A 17 -7.15 -7.85 8.00
C ILE A 17 -7.03 -6.76 9.08
N GLY A 18 -6.68 -5.53 8.69
CA GLY A 18 -6.71 -4.32 9.51
C GLY A 18 -5.53 -4.02 10.41
N PRO A 19 -4.29 -4.51 10.18
CA PRO A 19 -3.18 -4.29 11.11
C PRO A 19 -2.80 -2.81 11.24
N LEU A 20 -2.76 -2.06 10.14
CA LEU A 20 -2.43 -0.63 10.14
C LEU A 20 -3.57 0.19 10.74
N ALA A 21 -4.82 -0.06 10.37
CA ALA A 21 -5.98 0.62 10.95
C ALA A 21 -6.04 0.46 12.46
N ILE A 22 -5.78 -0.76 12.98
CA ILE A 22 -5.72 -1.03 14.42
C ILE A 22 -4.55 -0.29 15.06
N TYR A 23 -3.40 -0.26 14.41
CA TYR A 23 -2.24 0.49 14.90
C TYR A 23 -2.54 1.98 15.04
N PHE A 24 -3.13 2.61 14.02
CA PHE A 24 -3.52 4.02 14.06
C PHE A 24 -4.53 4.32 15.17
N ALA A 25 -5.59 3.50 15.27
CA ALA A 25 -6.61 3.68 16.29
C ALA A 25 -6.07 3.52 17.73
N LYS A 26 -5.12 2.61 17.96
CA LYS A 26 -4.46 2.42 19.27
C LYS A 26 -3.48 3.53 19.62
N ASN A 27 -2.92 4.21 18.64
CA ASN A 27 -1.82 5.15 18.85
C ASN A 27 -2.22 6.62 18.64
N GLY A 28 -3.52 6.92 18.73
CA GLY A 28 -4.00 8.28 18.89
C GLY A 28 -4.50 8.97 17.62
N ALA A 29 -4.79 8.25 16.54
CA ALA A 29 -5.60 8.80 15.46
C ALA A 29 -6.99 9.18 16.00
N SER A 30 -7.54 10.32 15.60
CA SER A 30 -8.85 10.77 16.06
C SER A 30 -10.00 9.96 15.42
N GLU A 31 -9.81 9.55 14.20
CA GLU A 31 -10.75 8.75 13.42
C GLU A 31 -9.99 7.87 12.44
N VAL A 32 -10.38 6.61 12.30
CA VAL A 32 -9.78 5.66 11.38
C VAL A 32 -10.85 5.02 10.51
N ASP A 33 -10.72 5.22 9.22
CA ASP A 33 -11.44 4.48 8.20
C ASP A 33 -10.51 3.41 7.61
N ALA A 34 -11.05 2.22 7.35
CA ALA A 34 -10.34 1.11 6.72
C ALA A 34 -11.15 0.61 5.53
N CYS A 35 -10.56 0.57 4.35
CA CYS A 35 -11.25 0.07 3.17
C CYS A 35 -10.50 -1.06 2.48
N ASP A 36 -11.27 -2.00 1.94
CA ASP A 36 -10.80 -3.11 1.12
C ASP A 36 -11.91 -3.51 0.15
N ILE A 37 -11.57 -4.16 -0.96
CA ILE A 37 -12.54 -4.68 -1.92
C ILE A 37 -13.04 -6.07 -1.52
N TYR A 38 -12.30 -6.77 -0.65
CA TYR A 38 -12.56 -8.17 -0.32
C TYR A 38 -13.30 -8.29 1.02
N ASP A 39 -14.58 -8.64 0.97
CA ASP A 39 -15.51 -8.70 2.11
C ASP A 39 -14.98 -9.54 3.29
N LYS A 40 -14.37 -10.70 3.00
CA LYS A 40 -13.78 -11.56 4.04
C LYS A 40 -12.63 -10.88 4.80
N HIS A 41 -11.86 -10.02 4.14
CA HIS A 41 -10.87 -9.19 4.82
C HIS A 41 -11.54 -8.20 5.76
N LEU A 42 -12.62 -7.56 5.32
CA LEU A 42 -13.38 -6.61 6.14
C LEU A 42 -14.04 -7.27 7.35
N GLU A 43 -14.54 -8.50 7.20
CA GLU A 43 -15.04 -9.30 8.34
C GLU A 43 -13.94 -9.56 9.37
N LEU A 44 -12.76 -9.96 8.91
CA LEU A 44 -11.60 -10.17 9.79
C LEU A 44 -11.13 -8.86 10.43
N THR A 45 -11.16 -7.75 9.70
CA THR A 45 -10.84 -6.42 10.25
C THR A 45 -11.81 -6.03 11.36
N ARG A 46 -13.12 -6.23 11.19
CA ARG A 46 -14.14 -6.02 12.26
C ARG A 46 -13.83 -6.86 13.50
N LEU A 47 -13.53 -8.15 13.30
CA LEU A 47 -13.20 -9.06 14.39
C LEU A 47 -11.93 -8.63 15.12
N ASN A 48 -10.89 -8.26 14.38
CA ASN A 48 -9.62 -7.83 14.92
C ASN A 48 -9.73 -6.49 15.65
N ALA A 49 -10.51 -5.52 15.12
CA ALA A 49 -10.81 -4.27 15.79
C ALA A 49 -11.49 -4.51 17.15
N LYS A 50 -12.52 -5.37 17.18
CA LYS A 50 -13.20 -5.76 18.42
C LYS A 50 -12.25 -6.40 19.42
N ARG A 51 -11.40 -7.35 18.99
CA ARG A 51 -10.41 -8.01 19.85
C ARG A 51 -9.38 -7.05 20.45
N ASN A 52 -9.11 -5.96 19.73
CA ASN A 52 -8.18 -4.93 20.13
C ASN A 52 -8.81 -3.76 20.88
N ASN A 53 -10.14 -3.78 21.11
CA ASN A 53 -10.91 -2.73 21.76
C ASN A 53 -10.74 -1.34 21.09
N VAL A 54 -10.75 -1.30 19.77
CA VAL A 54 -10.68 -0.06 18.99
C VAL A 54 -11.90 0.08 18.09
N SER A 55 -12.26 1.34 17.80
CA SER A 55 -13.30 1.70 16.85
C SER A 55 -12.67 2.04 15.51
N ILE A 56 -13.12 1.39 14.44
CA ILE A 56 -12.67 1.62 13.06
C ILE A 56 -13.92 1.61 12.20
N ASN A 57 -14.08 2.61 11.34
CA ASN A 57 -15.12 2.62 10.32
C ASN A 57 -14.65 1.78 9.13
N ILE A 58 -15.44 0.79 8.71
CA ILE A 58 -15.05 -0.19 7.70
C ILE A 58 -15.88 0.02 6.44
N ILE A 59 -15.20 0.23 5.33
CA ILE A 59 -15.77 0.59 4.04
C ILE A 59 -15.42 -0.50 3.02
N GLU A 60 -16.43 -1.15 2.44
CA GLU A 60 -16.24 -1.99 1.26
C GLU A 60 -16.12 -1.10 0.03
N SER A 61 -14.96 -1.13 -0.63
CA SER A 61 -14.65 -0.21 -1.74
C SER A 61 -13.56 -0.75 -2.67
N ASP A 62 -13.75 -0.62 -3.97
CA ASP A 62 -12.65 -0.65 -4.94
C ASP A 62 -11.95 0.71 -4.89
N LEU A 63 -10.85 0.77 -4.14
CA LEU A 63 -10.10 1.98 -3.85
C LEU A 63 -11.04 3.10 -3.33
N PHE A 64 -11.11 4.22 -4.01
CA PHE A 64 -11.89 5.39 -3.58
C PHE A 64 -13.38 5.36 -3.95
N GLN A 65 -13.88 4.32 -4.64
CA GLN A 65 -15.23 4.31 -5.21
C GLN A 65 -16.35 4.64 -4.20
N ASN A 66 -16.25 4.10 -2.99
CA ASN A 66 -17.22 4.32 -1.91
C ASN A 66 -16.65 5.18 -0.75
N VAL A 67 -15.46 5.76 -0.94
CA VAL A 67 -14.82 6.64 0.05
C VAL A 67 -15.27 8.07 -0.21
N THR A 68 -16.01 8.67 0.72
CA THR A 68 -16.60 10.01 0.55
C THR A 68 -15.94 11.09 1.41
N SER A 69 -15.11 10.68 2.37
CA SER A 69 -14.41 11.57 3.30
C SER A 69 -13.10 12.10 2.75
N LYS A 70 -12.61 13.18 3.40
CA LYS A 70 -11.22 13.65 3.23
C LYS A 70 -10.40 13.36 4.47
N TYR A 71 -9.12 13.08 4.27
CA TYR A 71 -8.22 12.58 5.31
C TYR A 71 -6.99 13.48 5.48
N ASP A 72 -6.46 13.49 6.69
CA ASP A 72 -5.18 14.09 7.00
C ASP A 72 -4.02 13.17 6.55
N LEU A 73 -4.27 11.85 6.59
CA LEU A 73 -3.33 10.83 6.15
C LEU A 73 -4.08 9.70 5.44
N ILE A 74 -3.61 9.33 4.27
CA ILE A 74 -3.97 8.08 3.60
C ILE A 74 -2.74 7.18 3.63
N CYS A 75 -2.84 6.00 4.23
CA CYS A 75 -1.85 4.94 4.11
C CYS A 75 -2.34 3.89 3.13
N CYS A 76 -1.51 3.52 2.17
CA CYS A 76 -1.88 2.57 1.14
C CYS A 76 -0.84 1.45 1.03
N ASP A 77 -1.31 0.21 1.21
CA ASP A 77 -0.52 -1.02 1.01
C ASP A 77 -1.31 -2.00 0.12
N VAL A 78 -1.76 -1.51 -1.04
CA VAL A 78 -2.40 -2.35 -2.06
C VAL A 78 -1.36 -3.19 -2.79
N SER A 79 -1.81 -4.24 -3.50
CA SER A 79 -0.90 -5.07 -4.30
C SER A 79 -0.10 -4.24 -5.29
N GLY A 80 1.21 -4.16 -5.07
CA GLY A 80 2.21 -3.48 -5.89
C GLY A 80 3.19 -4.46 -6.55
N VAL A 81 2.73 -5.65 -6.95
CA VAL A 81 3.53 -6.63 -7.68
C VAL A 81 2.78 -7.12 -8.90
N SER A 82 3.49 -7.40 -9.98
CA SER A 82 2.88 -7.95 -11.20
C SER A 82 2.19 -9.29 -10.90
N LYS A 83 1.18 -9.61 -11.70
CA LYS A 83 0.38 -10.83 -11.54
C LYS A 83 1.25 -12.08 -11.47
N ASN A 84 2.24 -12.19 -12.35
CA ASN A 84 3.16 -13.34 -12.39
C ASN A 84 3.96 -13.46 -11.09
N ILE A 85 4.47 -12.34 -10.57
CA ILE A 85 5.22 -12.31 -9.31
C ILE A 85 4.30 -12.63 -8.13
N ALA A 86 3.06 -12.14 -8.14
CA ALA A 86 2.07 -12.47 -7.11
C ALA A 86 1.79 -13.98 -7.03
N GLU A 87 1.70 -14.66 -8.18
CA GLU A 87 1.51 -16.10 -8.27
C GLU A 87 2.75 -16.87 -7.76
N VAL A 88 3.94 -16.46 -8.17
CA VAL A 88 5.20 -17.06 -7.73
C VAL A 88 5.42 -16.88 -6.24
N THR A 89 5.21 -15.70 -5.71
CA THR A 89 5.45 -15.41 -4.29
C THR A 89 4.43 -16.05 -3.37
N GLY A 90 3.17 -16.16 -3.83
CA GLY A 90 2.05 -16.60 -3.01
C GLY A 90 1.77 -15.67 -1.82
N TRP A 91 2.12 -14.39 -1.97
CA TRP A 91 1.88 -13.38 -0.93
C TRP A 91 0.41 -13.04 -0.77
N PHE A 92 -0.38 -13.27 -1.82
CA PHE A 92 -1.80 -12.96 -1.84
C PHE A 92 -2.64 -14.24 -1.98
N PRO A 93 -3.78 -14.35 -1.28
CA PRO A 93 -4.78 -15.37 -1.57
C PRO A 93 -5.22 -15.29 -3.04
N THR A 94 -5.61 -16.44 -3.61
CA THR A 94 -6.00 -16.53 -5.03
C THR A 94 -7.23 -15.67 -5.36
N GLU A 95 -8.10 -15.47 -4.39
CA GLU A 95 -9.36 -14.73 -4.51
C GLU A 95 -9.19 -13.21 -4.46
N VAL A 96 -8.06 -12.72 -3.95
CA VAL A 96 -7.78 -11.28 -3.85
C VAL A 96 -7.40 -10.73 -5.22
N PRO A 97 -8.03 -9.63 -5.68
CA PRO A 97 -7.60 -8.93 -6.88
C PRO A 97 -6.11 -8.56 -6.80
N LYS A 98 -5.39 -8.86 -7.86
CA LYS A 98 -3.97 -8.54 -7.98
C LYS A 98 -3.81 -7.35 -8.93
N ALA A 99 -2.65 -6.70 -8.84
CA ALA A 99 -2.27 -5.74 -9.86
C ALA A 99 -2.21 -6.40 -11.24
N ASP A 100 -2.12 -5.60 -12.28
CA ASP A 100 -1.94 -6.04 -13.66
C ASP A 100 -0.57 -6.68 -13.92
N ASP A 101 -0.23 -6.89 -15.18
CA ASP A 101 1.04 -7.51 -15.55
C ASP A 101 2.27 -6.63 -15.22
N THR A 102 2.08 -5.32 -14.99
CA THR A 102 3.14 -4.37 -14.64
C THR A 102 3.30 -4.19 -13.12
N GLY A 103 2.30 -4.55 -12.34
CA GLY A 103 2.28 -4.38 -10.88
C GLY A 103 2.04 -2.94 -10.42
N SER A 104 1.78 -2.00 -11.32
CA SER A 104 1.65 -0.57 -11.01
C SER A 104 0.19 -0.08 -10.96
N ASN A 105 -0.73 -0.71 -11.67
CA ASN A 105 -2.10 -0.25 -11.90
C ASN A 105 -2.84 0.20 -10.62
N LEU A 106 -2.84 -0.60 -9.55
CA LEU A 106 -3.55 -0.24 -8.33
C LEU A 106 -2.92 0.98 -7.65
N ILE A 107 -1.58 1.05 -7.61
CA ILE A 107 -0.85 2.18 -7.02
C ILE A 107 -1.10 3.45 -7.83
N VAL A 108 -1.04 3.38 -9.16
CA VAL A 108 -1.35 4.50 -10.07
C VAL A 108 -2.75 5.05 -9.79
N ARG A 109 -3.77 4.19 -9.74
CA ARG A 109 -5.15 4.60 -9.43
C ARG A 109 -5.29 5.27 -8.06
N VAL A 110 -4.55 4.79 -7.05
CA VAL A 110 -4.52 5.43 -5.73
C VAL A 110 -3.85 6.80 -5.78
N VAL A 111 -2.72 6.94 -6.46
CA VAL A 111 -2.02 8.22 -6.60
C VAL A 111 -2.90 9.24 -7.32
N GLU A 112 -3.54 8.86 -8.43
CA GLU A 112 -4.43 9.75 -9.21
C GLU A 112 -5.67 10.18 -8.43
N GLY A 113 -6.29 9.27 -7.67
CA GLY A 113 -7.51 9.57 -6.92
C GLY A 113 -7.29 10.30 -5.60
N SER A 114 -6.10 10.20 -5.00
CA SER A 114 -5.86 10.69 -3.65
C SER A 114 -5.95 12.22 -3.46
N PRO A 115 -5.63 13.11 -4.43
CA PRO A 115 -5.78 14.55 -4.24
C PRO A 115 -7.19 15.00 -3.86
N GLU A 116 -8.23 14.33 -4.36
CA GLU A 116 -9.62 14.65 -4.02
C GLU A 116 -10.00 14.20 -2.62
N HIS A 117 -9.33 13.19 -2.08
CA HIS A 117 -9.58 12.58 -0.77
C HIS A 117 -8.60 13.06 0.31
N LEU A 118 -7.67 13.93 0.00
CA LEU A 118 -6.79 14.58 0.98
C LEU A 118 -7.35 15.94 1.38
N LYS A 119 -7.25 16.26 2.67
CA LYS A 119 -7.40 17.63 3.19
C LYS A 119 -6.22 18.48 2.77
N GLU A 120 -6.36 19.81 2.84
CA GLU A 120 -5.22 20.71 2.70
C GLU A 120 -4.16 20.39 3.76
N GLY A 121 -2.90 20.25 3.34
CA GLY A 121 -1.80 19.82 4.20
C GLY A 121 -1.82 18.31 4.57
N GLY A 122 -2.75 17.55 4.01
CA GLY A 122 -2.78 16.10 4.16
C GLY A 122 -1.75 15.40 3.26
N CYS A 123 -1.49 14.11 3.53
CA CYS A 123 -0.54 13.35 2.74
C CYS A 123 -1.00 11.90 2.48
N LEU A 124 -0.50 11.37 1.36
CA LEU A 124 -0.57 9.96 1.01
C LEU A 124 0.79 9.30 1.28
N ASN A 125 0.79 8.21 2.01
CA ASN A 125 1.94 7.31 2.11
C ASN A 125 1.63 6.03 1.33
N ILE A 126 2.50 5.67 0.39
CA ILE A 126 2.37 4.45 -0.40
C ILE A 126 3.62 3.59 -0.31
N CYS A 127 3.42 2.28 -0.40
CA CYS A 127 4.49 1.30 -0.49
C CYS A 127 4.62 0.79 -1.93
N THR A 128 5.84 0.55 -2.37
CA THR A 128 6.16 -0.05 -3.67
C THR A 128 7.21 -1.12 -3.53
N THR A 129 7.34 -1.96 -4.53
CA THR A 129 8.40 -2.96 -4.63
C THR A 129 9.11 -2.84 -5.96
N SER A 130 10.36 -3.31 -6.08
CA SER A 130 11.05 -3.38 -7.36
C SER A 130 10.42 -4.34 -8.36
N PHE A 131 9.37 -5.07 -7.96
CA PHE A 131 8.55 -5.91 -8.84
C PHE A 131 7.41 -5.14 -9.54
N SER A 132 7.30 -3.83 -9.30
CA SER A 132 6.36 -2.93 -9.95
C SER A 132 7.05 -2.11 -11.05
N ASN A 133 6.28 -1.56 -11.97
CA ASN A 133 6.78 -0.53 -12.88
C ASN A 133 6.96 0.80 -12.12
N ILE A 134 8.14 0.96 -11.51
CA ILE A 134 8.45 2.14 -10.67
C ILE A 134 8.44 3.43 -11.49
N GLU A 135 8.91 3.40 -12.72
CA GLU A 135 8.92 4.58 -13.60
C GLU A 135 7.51 5.12 -13.84
N GLU A 136 6.55 4.25 -14.12
CA GLU A 136 5.14 4.65 -14.28
C GLU A 136 4.56 5.23 -13.00
N ILE A 137 4.86 4.63 -11.85
CA ILE A 137 4.42 5.10 -10.55
C ILE A 137 4.99 6.49 -10.24
N GLU A 138 6.32 6.69 -10.39
CA GLU A 138 6.98 7.99 -10.13
C GLU A 138 6.53 9.07 -11.10
N ASN A 139 6.32 8.75 -12.38
CA ASN A 139 5.74 9.67 -13.36
C ASN A 139 4.31 10.11 -12.97
N THR A 140 3.51 9.17 -12.43
CA THR A 140 2.17 9.48 -11.93
C THR A 140 2.21 10.33 -10.67
N MET A 141 3.14 10.07 -9.75
CA MET A 141 3.38 10.92 -8.58
C MET A 141 3.75 12.35 -8.99
N GLN A 142 4.67 12.51 -9.94
CA GLN A 142 5.09 13.83 -10.43
C GLN A 142 3.94 14.59 -11.08
N LYS A 143 3.07 13.90 -11.81
CA LYS A 143 1.88 14.49 -12.45
C LYS A 143 0.82 14.92 -11.44
N SER A 144 0.54 14.08 -10.43
CA SER A 144 -0.55 14.30 -9.46
C SER A 144 -0.12 15.18 -8.28
N PHE A 145 1.17 15.19 -7.93
CA PHE A 145 1.78 15.94 -6.83
C PHE A 145 3.08 16.61 -7.28
N PRO A 146 3.03 17.62 -8.19
CA PRO A 146 4.23 18.24 -8.76
C PRO A 146 5.16 18.76 -7.66
N ASP A 147 6.38 18.21 -7.61
CA ASP A 147 7.45 18.59 -6.65
C ASP A 147 7.06 18.45 -5.16
N LYS A 148 6.01 17.66 -4.86
CA LYS A 148 5.50 17.45 -3.50
C LYS A 148 5.53 15.98 -3.09
N TRP A 149 6.45 15.19 -3.59
CA TRP A 149 6.64 13.81 -3.19
C TRP A 149 8.11 13.50 -2.91
N GLU A 150 8.33 12.56 -2.02
CA GLU A 150 9.66 12.14 -1.60
C GLU A 150 9.67 10.63 -1.27
N LYS A 151 10.78 9.97 -1.53
CA LYS A 151 11.05 8.62 -1.06
C LYS A 151 11.55 8.70 0.39
N ILE A 152 10.73 8.27 1.33
CA ILE A 152 11.01 8.39 2.78
C ILE A 152 11.67 7.13 3.37
N LEU A 153 11.63 6.02 2.65
CA LEU A 153 12.26 4.75 3.05
C LEU A 153 12.63 3.95 1.81
N GLU A 154 13.80 3.32 1.86
CA GLU A 154 14.21 2.26 0.94
C GLU A 154 14.91 1.17 1.71
N LYS A 155 14.59 -0.09 1.42
CA LYS A 155 15.19 -1.27 2.04
C LYS A 155 15.44 -2.37 1.03
N GLU A 156 16.61 -2.96 1.12
CA GLU A 156 16.94 -4.22 0.46
C GLU A 156 16.34 -5.36 1.30
N VAL A 157 15.55 -6.20 0.66
CA VAL A 157 14.91 -7.36 1.29
C VAL A 157 15.44 -8.62 0.63
N PRO A 158 16.05 -9.54 1.40
CA PRO A 158 16.61 -10.75 0.84
C PRO A 158 15.51 -11.62 0.22
N PHE A 159 15.86 -12.30 -0.87
CA PHE A 159 14.96 -13.23 -1.54
C PHE A 159 14.58 -14.38 -0.61
N SER A 160 13.29 -14.72 -0.62
CA SER A 160 12.81 -15.96 -0.05
C SER A 160 13.28 -17.16 -0.88
N LYS A 161 13.30 -18.36 -0.29
CA LYS A 161 13.59 -19.61 -1.04
C LYS A 161 12.69 -19.77 -2.27
N ARG A 162 11.46 -19.29 -2.18
CA ARG A 162 10.48 -19.38 -3.27
C ARG A 162 10.80 -18.42 -4.41
N LEU A 163 11.24 -17.20 -4.13
CA LEU A 163 11.75 -16.28 -5.14
C LEU A 163 13.02 -16.83 -5.80
N MET A 164 13.95 -17.36 -5.00
CA MET A 164 15.17 -17.98 -5.53
C MET A 164 14.90 -19.15 -6.50
N ALA A 165 13.90 -19.96 -6.20
CA ALA A 165 13.51 -21.09 -7.05
C ALA A 165 12.85 -20.69 -8.37
N ASN A 166 12.53 -19.40 -8.57
CA ASN A 166 11.85 -18.84 -9.75
C ASN A 166 12.59 -17.60 -10.28
N LEU A 167 13.90 -17.56 -10.11
CA LEU A 167 14.74 -16.42 -10.53
C LEU A 167 14.65 -16.15 -12.03
N ASP A 168 14.48 -17.19 -12.83
CA ASP A 168 14.31 -17.15 -14.27
C ASP A 168 13.03 -16.44 -14.76
N LEU A 169 12.07 -16.24 -13.87
CA LEU A 169 10.84 -15.47 -14.16
C LEU A 169 10.99 -13.98 -13.88
N LEU A 170 12.11 -13.57 -13.25
CA LEU A 170 12.36 -12.18 -12.87
C LEU A 170 13.24 -11.51 -13.94
N LYS A 171 13.00 -10.25 -14.18
CA LYS A 171 13.88 -9.42 -15.00
C LYS A 171 15.02 -8.86 -14.14
N ASP A 172 16.17 -8.60 -14.74
CA ASP A 172 17.36 -8.13 -14.02
C ASP A 172 17.13 -6.80 -13.27
N GLU A 173 16.27 -5.92 -13.80
CA GLU A 173 15.92 -4.66 -13.13
C GLU A 173 15.06 -4.83 -11.85
N MET A 174 14.53 -6.02 -11.61
CA MET A 174 13.64 -6.28 -10.46
C MET A 174 14.39 -6.67 -9.18
N TYR A 175 15.71 -6.87 -9.25
CA TYR A 175 16.50 -7.29 -8.10
C TYR A 175 17.94 -6.79 -8.15
N LEU A 176 18.59 -6.85 -7.00
CA LEU A 176 20.01 -6.62 -6.85
C LEU A 176 20.69 -7.94 -6.51
N GLU A 177 21.85 -8.19 -7.14
CA GLU A 177 22.76 -9.27 -6.76
C GLU A 177 24.00 -8.68 -6.09
N LYS A 178 24.32 -9.18 -4.89
CA LYS A 178 25.48 -8.79 -4.10
C LYS A 178 26.12 -10.04 -3.49
N ASP A 179 27.35 -10.36 -3.90
CA ASP A 179 28.11 -11.50 -3.37
C ASP A 179 27.32 -12.83 -3.41
N GLY A 180 26.60 -13.09 -4.49
CA GLY A 180 25.77 -14.28 -4.68
C GLY A 180 24.46 -14.29 -3.87
N ASN A 181 24.10 -13.18 -3.23
CA ASN A 181 22.81 -12.99 -2.56
C ASN A 181 21.91 -12.07 -3.38
N TYR A 182 20.62 -12.36 -3.40
CA TYR A 182 19.61 -11.64 -4.18
C TYR A 182 18.65 -10.88 -3.27
N PHE A 183 18.34 -9.63 -3.66
CA PHE A 183 17.50 -8.72 -2.89
C PHE A 183 16.50 -8.03 -3.81
N TRP A 184 15.27 -7.86 -3.36
CA TRP A 184 14.32 -6.94 -3.95
C TRP A 184 14.28 -5.66 -3.13
N ILE A 185 13.82 -4.57 -3.73
CA ILE A 185 13.75 -3.27 -3.06
C ILE A 185 12.32 -3.00 -2.62
N PHE A 186 12.16 -2.73 -1.34
CA PHE A 186 10.96 -2.14 -0.77
C PHE A 186 11.17 -0.64 -0.64
N SER A 187 10.25 0.15 -1.16
CA SER A 187 10.28 1.61 -1.03
C SER A 187 8.98 2.15 -0.46
N MET A 188 9.08 3.24 0.28
CA MET A 188 7.91 4.00 0.74
C MET A 188 8.05 5.45 0.32
N TYR A 189 6.97 5.99 -0.23
CA TYR A 189 6.89 7.38 -0.67
C TYR A 189 5.85 8.13 0.15
N LYS A 190 6.10 9.42 0.35
CA LYS A 190 5.16 10.39 0.90
C LYS A 190 4.84 11.42 -0.17
N LEU A 191 3.56 11.64 -0.42
CA LEU A 191 3.04 12.63 -1.35
C LEU A 191 2.19 13.63 -0.55
N SER A 192 2.46 14.92 -0.67
CA SER A 192 1.83 15.98 0.14
C SER A 192 0.93 16.86 -0.72
N LYS A 193 -0.29 17.15 -0.23
CA LYS A 193 -1.22 18.07 -0.90
C LYS A 193 -0.92 19.52 -0.61
#